data_134b13932b32a7fa0b3e735f310fd37f
#
_entry.id   134b13932b32a7fa0b3e735f310fd37f
#
_cell.length_a   1.000
_cell.length_b   1.000
_cell.length_c   1.000
_cell.angle_alpha   90.00
_cell.angle_beta   90.00
_cell.angle_gamma   90.00
#
_symmetry.space_group_name_H-M   'P 1'
#
loop_
_entity.id
_entity.type
_entity.pdbx_description
1 polymer ?
#
loop_
_entity_poly.entity_id
_entity_poly.type
_entity_poly.pdbx_seq_one_letter_code
_entity_poly.pdbx_strand_id
1 'polypeptide(L)'
;MSRISPALAGLLFLWFAASCFAQGDAKRGEYLSKAGGCLGCHTVEQKDGGDKPVPYAGGRALATPFGTFYGPNITPHPEAGIGRWSEADFMRAMREGRRPDGANYFPAFPYPSFTLISDADLRDLWAYLRSLPPSSRPSEPHDLGFLYRWRFSVAIWKWLFFTPGPLAPEAAKSAQLNRGAYLVRALGHCGECHTPRNFMGGPKTDRFLAGAKDVAPNLTPTRLKSWGDGELRDFLTTGLTADGDVPAKEMGEVIANTTSQLSPEDLGAMIAYLRSLPPLPEDGK
;
A
#
# COMPACT_ATOMS: atom_id res chain seq x y z
N MET A 1 51.84 16.65 -61.22
CA MET A 1 50.61 17.39 -60.80
C MET A 1 49.67 16.40 -60.13
N SER A 2 49.78 16.36 -58.80
CA SER A 2 49.08 15.39 -57.98
C SER A 2 47.90 16.12 -57.30
N ARG A 3 46.65 15.64 -57.50
CA ARG A 3 45.45 16.21 -56.92
C ARG A 3 45.16 15.48 -55.57
N ILE A 4 45.17 16.23 -54.50
CA ILE A 4 44.80 15.78 -53.14
C ILE A 4 43.30 15.92 -52.99
N SER A 5 42.62 14.79 -52.75
CA SER A 5 41.18 14.75 -52.41
C SER A 5 41.02 15.09 -50.93
N PRO A 6 40.05 15.95 -50.53
CA PRO A 6 39.76 16.16 -49.10
C PRO A 6 38.87 15.05 -48.59
N ALA A 7 39.35 14.39 -47.52
CA ALA A 7 38.58 13.44 -46.74
C ALA A 7 37.48 14.14 -45.93
N LEU A 8 36.20 13.79 -46.16
CA LEU A 8 35.09 14.21 -45.32
C LEU A 8 35.22 13.51 -43.98
N ALA A 9 35.53 14.28 -42.93
CA ALA A 9 35.40 13.86 -41.56
C ALA A 9 33.93 14.03 -41.14
N GLY A 10 33.18 12.91 -41.16
CA GLY A 10 31.81 12.86 -40.62
C GLY A 10 31.84 12.85 -39.10
N LEU A 11 31.47 13.95 -38.44
CA LEU A 11 31.21 14.01 -37.02
C LEU A 11 29.86 13.32 -36.74
N LEU A 12 29.91 12.10 -36.22
CA LEU A 12 28.77 11.44 -35.60
C LEU A 12 28.49 12.11 -34.24
N PHE A 13 27.50 13.00 -34.21
CA PHE A 13 26.91 13.48 -32.97
C PHE A 13 26.03 12.36 -32.41
N LEU A 14 26.56 11.59 -31.46
CA LEU A 14 25.76 10.70 -30.61
C LEU A 14 24.92 11.59 -29.67
N TRP A 15 23.65 11.77 -30.02
CA TRP A 15 22.64 12.31 -29.12
C TRP A 15 22.42 11.28 -28.01
N PHE A 16 23.06 11.47 -26.88
CA PHE A 16 22.61 10.88 -25.63
C PHE A 16 21.30 11.56 -25.27
N ALA A 17 20.17 10.95 -25.63
CA ALA A 17 18.89 11.27 -25.03
C ALA A 17 18.99 10.87 -23.54
N ALA A 18 19.40 11.81 -22.69
CA ALA A 18 19.22 11.67 -21.25
C ALA A 18 17.71 11.52 -21.03
N SER A 19 17.27 10.29 -20.76
CA SER A 19 15.92 10.04 -20.29
C SER A 19 15.79 10.78 -18.97
N CYS A 20 15.22 11.99 -19.02
CA CYS A 20 14.84 12.75 -17.84
C CYS A 20 13.68 11.99 -17.20
N PHE A 21 14.00 10.99 -16.37
CA PHE A 21 13.00 10.42 -15.49
C PHE A 21 12.52 11.54 -14.60
N ALA A 22 11.24 11.90 -14.71
CA ALA A 22 10.66 12.93 -13.88
C ALA A 22 10.90 12.55 -12.41
N GLN A 23 11.58 13.43 -11.69
CA GLN A 23 11.79 13.28 -10.25
C GLN A 23 10.41 13.24 -9.60
N GLY A 24 10.16 12.28 -8.69
CA GLY A 24 8.86 12.14 -8.03
C GLY A 24 8.48 13.40 -7.22
N ASP A 25 7.19 13.68 -7.15
CA ASP A 25 6.62 14.79 -6.37
C ASP A 25 6.43 14.38 -4.91
N ALA A 26 7.28 14.87 -4.00
CA ALA A 26 7.23 14.55 -2.58
C ALA A 26 5.92 15.02 -1.91
N LYS A 27 5.31 16.13 -2.34
CA LYS A 27 4.04 16.62 -1.79
C LYS A 27 2.89 15.66 -2.17
N ARG A 28 2.86 15.21 -3.42
CA ARG A 28 1.92 14.19 -3.85
C ARG A 28 2.20 12.86 -3.16
N GLY A 29 3.47 12.49 -2.96
CA GLY A 29 3.90 11.31 -2.22
C GLY A 29 3.46 11.32 -0.76
N GLU A 30 3.44 12.50 -0.09
CA GLU A 30 2.87 12.64 1.25
C GLU A 30 1.39 12.26 1.27
N TYR A 31 0.60 12.76 0.34
CA TYR A 31 -0.81 12.41 0.22
C TYR A 31 -1.00 10.91 -0.04
N LEU A 32 -0.23 10.33 -0.94
CA LEU A 32 -0.27 8.90 -1.26
C LEU A 32 0.13 8.03 -0.06
N SER A 33 1.08 8.48 0.75
CA SER A 33 1.49 7.81 1.99
C SER A 33 0.36 7.78 3.02
N LYS A 34 -0.42 8.86 3.13
CA LYS A 34 -1.64 8.90 3.95
C LYS A 34 -2.71 7.97 3.39
N ALA A 35 -2.99 8.06 2.09
CA ALA A 35 -3.94 7.18 1.41
C ALA A 35 -3.56 5.69 1.48
N GLY A 36 -2.27 5.39 1.59
CA GLY A 36 -1.71 4.04 1.75
C GLY A 36 -1.57 3.57 3.19
N GLY A 37 -1.93 4.40 4.18
CA GLY A 37 -1.87 4.04 5.60
C GLY A 37 -0.45 3.75 6.13
N CYS A 38 0.60 4.24 5.45
CA CYS A 38 1.97 3.89 5.77
C CYS A 38 2.34 4.23 7.23
N LEU A 39 1.84 5.37 7.72
CA LEU A 39 2.09 5.84 9.08
C LEU A 39 1.63 4.82 10.14
N GLY A 40 0.46 4.21 9.97
CA GLY A 40 -0.14 3.30 10.95
C GLY A 40 0.71 2.07 11.23
N CYS A 41 1.35 1.49 10.20
CA CYS A 41 2.22 0.33 10.35
C CYS A 41 3.67 0.70 10.67
N HIS A 42 4.14 1.88 10.25
CA HIS A 42 5.54 2.28 10.37
C HIS A 42 5.81 3.29 11.49
N THR A 43 4.89 3.43 12.45
CA THR A 43 5.05 4.28 13.62
C THR A 43 4.57 3.51 14.86
N VAL A 44 5.38 3.50 15.92
CA VAL A 44 4.97 2.87 17.18
C VAL A 44 3.74 3.58 17.76
N GLU A 45 2.86 2.83 18.43
CA GLU A 45 1.74 3.43 19.15
C GLU A 45 2.21 4.42 20.22
N GLN A 46 1.51 5.54 20.32
CA GLN A 46 1.68 6.47 21.45
C GLN A 46 1.27 5.76 22.73
N LYS A 47 2.17 5.70 23.70
CA LYS A 47 1.84 5.25 25.06
C LYS A 47 1.43 6.45 25.90
N ASP A 48 0.49 6.26 26.82
CA ASP A 48 0.07 7.29 27.75
C ASP A 48 1.28 7.78 28.57
N GLY A 49 1.49 9.11 28.58
CA GLY A 49 2.60 9.73 29.28
C GLY A 49 4.00 9.50 28.69
N GLY A 50 4.11 8.81 27.54
CA GLY A 50 5.38 8.60 26.84
C GLY A 50 5.73 9.71 25.85
N ASP A 51 6.99 9.68 25.35
CA ASP A 51 7.44 10.57 24.29
C ASP A 51 6.61 10.40 23.01
N LYS A 52 6.42 11.51 22.30
CA LYS A 52 5.71 11.49 21.01
C LYS A 52 6.45 10.60 20.01
N PRO A 53 5.76 9.61 19.40
CA PRO A 53 6.39 8.73 18.42
C PRO A 53 6.98 9.50 17.24
N VAL A 54 8.15 9.07 16.77
CA VAL A 54 8.74 9.59 15.55
C VAL A 54 8.03 8.93 14.36
N PRO A 55 7.37 9.69 13.47
CA PRO A 55 6.67 9.15 12.32
C PRO A 55 7.61 8.33 11.43
N TYR A 56 7.12 7.21 10.92
CA TYR A 56 7.84 6.29 10.00
C TYR A 56 9.10 5.65 10.58
N ALA A 57 9.41 5.83 11.88
CA ALA A 57 10.58 5.23 12.52
C ALA A 57 10.39 3.76 12.92
N GLY A 58 9.28 3.15 12.55
CA GLY A 58 9.02 1.73 12.82
C GLY A 58 8.61 1.42 14.26
N GLY A 59 8.62 0.12 14.59
CA GLY A 59 8.37 -0.40 15.93
C GLY A 59 6.90 -0.72 16.23
N ARG A 60 5.98 -0.53 15.29
CA ARG A 60 4.59 -0.96 15.44
C ARG A 60 4.51 -2.48 15.46
N ALA A 61 3.96 -3.04 16.53
CA ALA A 61 3.67 -4.46 16.65
C ALA A 61 2.31 -4.80 15.99
N LEU A 62 2.31 -5.79 15.11
CA LEU A 62 1.14 -6.32 14.42
C LEU A 62 0.99 -7.78 14.82
N ALA A 63 0.13 -8.05 15.79
CA ALA A 63 -0.17 -9.41 16.24
C ALA A 63 -1.00 -10.16 15.20
N THR A 64 -0.59 -11.37 14.88
CA THR A 64 -1.27 -12.26 13.92
C THR A 64 -1.27 -13.70 14.44
N PRO A 65 -2.08 -14.60 13.88
CA PRO A 65 -2.01 -16.02 14.20
C PRO A 65 -0.64 -16.69 13.91
N PHE A 66 0.23 -16.04 13.14
CA PHE A 66 1.55 -16.54 12.78
C PHE A 66 2.66 -16.04 13.72
N GLY A 67 2.34 -15.12 14.61
CA GLY A 67 3.24 -14.39 15.50
C GLY A 67 3.14 -12.88 15.29
N THR A 68 4.10 -12.15 15.85
CA THR A 68 4.11 -10.69 15.81
C THR A 68 5.04 -10.20 14.69
N PHE A 69 4.48 -9.43 13.76
CA PHE A 69 5.27 -8.66 12.80
C PHE A 69 5.52 -7.26 13.36
N TYR A 70 6.70 -6.71 13.06
CA TYR A 70 7.03 -5.33 13.44
C TYR A 70 7.21 -4.49 12.18
N GLY A 71 6.52 -3.35 12.12
CA GLY A 71 6.71 -2.36 11.07
C GLY A 71 8.14 -1.83 11.12
N PRO A 72 8.94 -1.93 10.03
CA PRO A 72 10.30 -1.44 10.04
C PRO A 72 10.37 0.09 9.96
N ASN A 73 11.53 0.64 10.33
CA ASN A 73 11.89 2.02 10.06
C ASN A 73 12.03 2.24 8.54
N ILE A 74 11.23 3.16 7.99
CA ILE A 74 11.27 3.53 6.57
C ILE A 74 11.69 4.99 6.36
N THR A 75 12.30 5.62 7.39
CA THR A 75 12.94 6.92 7.24
C THR A 75 14.24 6.80 6.42
N PRO A 76 14.78 7.91 5.86
CA PRO A 76 16.01 7.87 5.07
C PRO A 76 17.29 7.73 5.90
N HIS A 77 17.22 7.14 7.09
CA HIS A 77 18.42 6.82 7.87
C HIS A 77 19.21 5.71 7.17
N PRO A 78 20.54 5.86 6.98
CA PRO A 78 21.31 4.94 6.15
C PRO A 78 21.45 3.51 6.72
N GLU A 79 21.35 3.35 8.03
CA GLU A 79 21.55 2.05 8.70
C GLU A 79 20.24 1.49 9.29
N ALA A 80 19.48 2.33 9.97
CA ALA A 80 18.27 1.90 10.65
C ALA A 80 17.03 1.91 9.73
N GLY A 81 17.05 2.70 8.65
CA GLY A 81 15.95 2.88 7.72
C GLY A 81 16.28 2.44 6.28
N ILE A 82 15.66 3.11 5.32
CA ILE A 82 15.82 2.82 3.88
C ILE A 82 16.81 3.77 3.18
N GLY A 83 17.66 4.48 3.92
CA GLY A 83 18.55 5.51 3.38
C GLY A 83 19.57 5.02 2.35
N ARG A 84 19.96 3.73 2.41
CA ARG A 84 20.87 3.09 1.43
C ARG A 84 20.15 2.46 0.23
N TRP A 85 18.81 2.47 0.22
CA TRP A 85 18.08 1.92 -0.90
C TRP A 85 18.15 2.82 -2.12
N SER A 86 18.20 2.21 -3.28
CA SER A 86 17.91 2.86 -4.54
C SER A 86 16.39 2.95 -4.78
N GLU A 87 15.97 3.80 -5.70
CA GLU A 87 14.57 3.81 -6.18
C GLU A 87 14.15 2.41 -6.68
N ALA A 88 15.05 1.73 -7.40
CA ALA A 88 14.80 0.37 -7.90
C ALA A 88 14.58 -0.66 -6.78
N ASP A 89 15.25 -0.52 -5.63
CA ASP A 89 15.02 -1.37 -4.47
C ASP A 89 13.64 -1.11 -3.86
N PHE A 90 13.24 0.16 -3.75
CA PHE A 90 11.93 0.53 -3.28
C PHE A 90 10.83 0.03 -4.24
N MET A 91 11.00 0.26 -5.55
CA MET A 91 10.06 -0.24 -6.57
C MET A 91 9.92 -1.76 -6.49
N ARG A 92 11.01 -2.50 -6.32
CA ARG A 92 11.01 -3.96 -6.19
C ARG A 92 10.32 -4.42 -4.91
N ALA A 93 10.50 -3.70 -3.80
CA ALA A 93 9.81 -3.99 -2.55
C ALA A 93 8.29 -3.86 -2.70
N MET A 94 7.83 -2.76 -3.28
CA MET A 94 6.40 -2.46 -3.47
C MET A 94 5.77 -3.33 -4.57
N ARG A 95 6.49 -3.54 -5.68
CA ARG A 95 5.99 -4.22 -6.87
C ARG A 95 6.04 -5.73 -6.76
N GLU A 96 7.11 -6.25 -6.17
CA GLU A 96 7.39 -7.68 -6.14
C GLU A 96 7.40 -8.26 -4.72
N GLY A 97 7.30 -7.45 -3.67
CA GLY A 97 7.45 -7.95 -2.30
C GLY A 97 8.82 -8.59 -2.06
N ARG A 98 9.90 -7.98 -2.61
CA ARG A 98 11.29 -8.43 -2.45
C ARG A 98 12.16 -7.39 -1.80
N ARG A 99 13.01 -7.83 -0.88
CA ARG A 99 14.02 -7.02 -0.21
C ARG A 99 15.22 -6.74 -1.14
N PRO A 100 16.06 -5.74 -0.83
CA PRO A 100 17.32 -5.52 -1.57
C PRO A 100 18.25 -6.73 -1.60
N ASP A 101 18.28 -7.55 -0.52
CA ASP A 101 19.05 -8.80 -0.43
C ASP A 101 18.40 -9.98 -1.21
N GLY A 102 17.29 -9.74 -1.92
CA GLY A 102 16.58 -10.74 -2.72
C GLY A 102 15.57 -11.58 -1.93
N ALA A 103 15.53 -11.50 -0.61
CA ALA A 103 14.58 -12.27 0.20
C ALA A 103 13.13 -11.77 -0.01
N ASN A 104 12.16 -12.68 0.10
CA ASN A 104 10.75 -12.30 0.03
C ASN A 104 10.30 -11.59 1.32
N TYR A 105 9.48 -10.55 1.19
CA TYR A 105 8.70 -10.04 2.31
C TYR A 105 7.56 -11.00 2.64
N PHE A 106 7.19 -11.05 3.92
CA PHE A 106 5.92 -11.66 4.32
C PHE A 106 4.75 -10.78 3.86
N PRO A 107 3.58 -11.35 3.51
CA PRO A 107 2.42 -10.57 3.05
C PRO A 107 1.73 -9.75 4.17
N ALA A 108 2.26 -9.74 5.40
CA ALA A 108 1.96 -8.72 6.40
C ALA A 108 2.37 -7.31 5.94
N PHE A 109 3.39 -7.19 5.09
CA PHE A 109 3.57 -6.03 4.23
C PHE A 109 2.65 -6.21 3.03
N PRO A 110 1.62 -5.35 2.82
CA PRO A 110 0.56 -5.60 1.84
C PRO A 110 1.01 -5.35 0.39
N TYR A 111 2.19 -5.88 0.01
CA TYR A 111 2.66 -5.79 -1.37
C TYR A 111 1.71 -6.43 -2.40
N PRO A 112 0.83 -7.41 -2.02
CA PRO A 112 -0.16 -7.92 -2.96
C PRO A 112 -1.16 -6.84 -3.42
N SER A 113 -1.43 -5.85 -2.59
CA SER A 113 -2.22 -4.67 -2.93
C SER A 113 -1.34 -3.55 -3.50
N PHE A 114 -0.19 -3.27 -2.89
CA PHE A 114 0.72 -2.20 -3.32
C PHE A 114 1.33 -2.42 -4.71
N THR A 115 1.43 -3.67 -5.17
CA THR A 115 1.80 -3.96 -6.57
C THR A 115 0.88 -3.27 -7.58
N LEU A 116 -0.35 -2.96 -7.20
CA LEU A 116 -1.34 -2.28 -8.05
C LEU A 116 -1.11 -0.77 -8.18
N ILE A 117 -0.24 -0.17 -7.36
CA ILE A 117 0.07 1.27 -7.42
C ILE A 117 0.81 1.57 -8.73
N SER A 118 0.53 2.71 -9.37
CA SER A 118 1.21 3.13 -10.59
C SER A 118 2.69 3.42 -10.34
N ASP A 119 3.54 3.29 -11.38
CA ASP A 119 4.97 3.61 -11.23
C ASP A 119 5.21 5.10 -10.93
N ALA A 120 4.35 5.99 -11.44
CA ALA A 120 4.43 7.42 -11.12
C ALA A 120 4.16 7.66 -9.62
N ASP A 121 3.11 7.06 -9.08
CA ASP A 121 2.77 7.19 -7.66
C ASP A 121 3.82 6.53 -6.74
N LEU A 122 4.44 5.44 -7.16
CA LEU A 122 5.55 4.85 -6.41
C LEU A 122 6.77 5.76 -6.38
N ARG A 123 7.08 6.49 -7.48
CA ARG A 123 8.16 7.48 -7.48
C ARG A 123 7.85 8.66 -6.57
N ASP A 124 6.60 9.12 -6.54
CA ASP A 124 6.17 10.19 -5.65
C ASP A 124 6.27 9.75 -4.18
N LEU A 125 5.82 8.54 -3.85
CA LEU A 125 6.00 7.94 -2.52
C LEU A 125 7.49 7.85 -2.14
N TRP A 126 8.34 7.41 -3.06
CA TRP A 126 9.79 7.35 -2.84
C TRP A 126 10.37 8.73 -2.57
N ALA A 127 10.02 9.74 -3.37
CA ALA A 127 10.47 11.12 -3.15
C ALA A 127 10.06 11.65 -1.78
N TYR A 128 8.82 11.35 -1.34
CA TYR A 128 8.35 11.71 0.00
C TYR A 128 9.14 11.01 1.11
N LEU A 129 9.28 9.69 1.06
CA LEU A 129 10.02 8.93 2.09
C LEU A 129 11.48 9.39 2.19
N ARG A 130 12.09 9.77 1.08
CA ARG A 130 13.45 10.35 1.05
C ARG A 130 13.54 11.75 1.65
N SER A 131 12.45 12.49 1.72
CA SER A 131 12.38 13.83 2.30
C SER A 131 12.12 13.84 3.82
N LEU A 132 11.78 12.69 4.41
CA LEU A 132 11.51 12.59 5.84
C LEU A 132 12.77 12.84 6.70
N PRO A 133 12.62 13.36 7.93
CA PRO A 133 13.71 13.38 8.89
C PRO A 133 14.22 11.95 9.18
N PRO A 134 15.54 11.70 9.14
CA PRO A 134 16.08 10.39 9.45
C PRO A 134 15.94 10.08 10.95
N SER A 135 15.57 8.82 11.25
CA SER A 135 15.52 8.30 12.62
C SER A 135 16.48 7.13 12.80
N SER A 136 17.29 7.17 13.83
CA SER A 136 18.23 6.10 14.16
C SER A 136 17.61 4.91 14.89
N ARG A 137 16.28 4.90 15.10
CA ARG A 137 15.59 3.77 15.73
C ARG A 137 15.80 2.50 14.91
N PRO A 138 16.38 1.44 15.50
CA PRO A 138 16.57 0.18 14.79
C PRO A 138 15.22 -0.49 14.51
N SER A 139 15.13 -1.16 13.37
CA SER A 139 13.98 -2.02 13.06
C SER A 139 14.01 -3.28 13.92
N GLU A 140 12.86 -3.62 14.50
CA GLU A 140 12.72 -4.81 15.35
C GLU A 140 12.56 -6.07 14.48
N PRO A 141 13.22 -7.19 14.85
CA PRO A 141 13.00 -8.46 14.17
C PRO A 141 11.60 -8.99 14.45
N HIS A 142 10.98 -9.64 13.45
CA HIS A 142 9.69 -10.27 13.66
C HIS A 142 9.80 -11.43 14.65
N ASP A 143 8.81 -11.56 15.54
CA ASP A 143 8.66 -12.68 16.45
C ASP A 143 7.61 -13.66 15.89
N LEU A 144 8.06 -14.64 15.11
CA LEU A 144 7.20 -15.59 14.40
C LEU A 144 7.37 -17.00 14.97
N GLY A 145 6.29 -17.77 14.94
CA GLY A 145 6.34 -19.18 15.24
C GLY A 145 7.35 -19.93 14.35
N PHE A 146 7.96 -20.99 14.90
CA PHE A 146 9.06 -21.72 14.25
C PHE A 146 8.79 -22.06 12.77
N LEU A 147 7.62 -22.55 12.45
CA LEU A 147 7.23 -22.94 11.08
C LEU A 147 7.11 -21.75 10.12
N TYR A 148 6.85 -20.55 10.61
CA TYR A 148 6.61 -19.36 9.80
C TYR A 148 7.85 -18.50 9.59
N ARG A 149 8.98 -18.84 10.18
CA ARG A 149 10.27 -18.15 9.97
C ARG A 149 10.88 -18.40 8.58
N TRP A 150 10.46 -19.48 7.92
CA TRP A 150 11.04 -19.94 6.67
C TRP A 150 10.49 -19.17 5.47
N ARG A 151 11.26 -18.20 4.99
CA ARG A 151 10.85 -17.32 3.87
C ARG A 151 10.66 -18.05 2.54
N PHE A 152 11.15 -19.28 2.38
CA PHE A 152 10.91 -20.04 1.18
C PHE A 152 9.41 -20.41 1.00
N SER A 153 8.67 -20.61 2.09
CA SER A 153 7.22 -20.86 2.04
C SER A 153 6.47 -19.69 1.41
N VAL A 154 6.99 -18.44 1.60
CA VAL A 154 6.44 -17.25 0.96
C VAL A 154 6.62 -17.29 -0.56
N ALA A 155 7.70 -17.89 -1.07
CA ALA A 155 7.88 -18.03 -2.52
C ALA A 155 6.80 -18.92 -3.14
N ILE A 156 6.45 -20.02 -2.47
CA ILE A 156 5.35 -20.92 -2.90
C ILE A 156 4.02 -20.16 -2.84
N TRP A 157 3.77 -19.48 -1.72
CA TRP A 157 2.55 -18.68 -1.56
C TRP A 157 2.41 -17.62 -2.66
N LYS A 158 3.49 -16.89 -2.98
CA LYS A 158 3.50 -15.90 -4.07
C LYS A 158 3.20 -16.54 -5.41
N TRP A 159 3.80 -17.68 -5.70
CA TRP A 159 3.53 -18.40 -6.94
C TRP A 159 2.06 -18.78 -7.10
N LEU A 160 1.39 -19.14 -5.99
CA LEU A 160 -0.02 -19.53 -6.01
C LEU A 160 -1.01 -18.36 -6.03
N PHE A 161 -0.69 -17.25 -5.35
CA PHE A 161 -1.69 -16.22 -5.00
C PHE A 161 -1.27 -14.79 -5.35
N PHE A 162 -0.11 -14.58 -5.96
CA PHE A 162 0.39 -13.25 -6.22
C PHE A 162 0.73 -13.05 -7.71
N THR A 163 0.13 -12.02 -8.30
CA THR A 163 0.46 -11.56 -9.64
C THR A 163 0.92 -10.10 -9.56
N PRO A 164 2.19 -9.80 -9.87
CA PRO A 164 2.69 -8.44 -9.83
C PRO A 164 2.19 -7.61 -11.01
N GLY A 165 2.03 -6.32 -10.80
CA GLY A 165 1.74 -5.34 -11.85
C GLY A 165 0.76 -4.26 -11.42
N PRO A 166 0.82 -3.07 -12.05
CA PRO A 166 -0.06 -1.95 -11.73
C PRO A 166 -1.51 -2.24 -12.17
N LEU A 167 -2.45 -1.64 -11.45
CA LEU A 167 -3.86 -1.67 -11.81
C LEU A 167 -4.10 -0.85 -13.08
N ALA A 168 -4.51 -1.51 -14.14
CA ALA A 168 -4.92 -0.82 -15.35
C ALA A 168 -6.34 -0.23 -15.19
N PRO A 169 -6.59 1.01 -15.61
CA PRO A 169 -7.93 1.56 -15.66
C PRO A 169 -8.83 0.76 -16.61
N GLU A 170 -10.06 0.51 -16.22
CA GLU A 170 -11.06 -0.11 -17.07
C GLU A 170 -11.72 0.94 -17.97
N ALA A 171 -11.53 0.84 -19.30
CA ALA A 171 -12.04 1.83 -20.26
C ALA A 171 -13.58 1.99 -20.23
N ALA A 172 -14.30 0.95 -19.82
CA ALA A 172 -15.76 0.98 -19.69
C ALA A 172 -16.25 1.70 -18.44
N LYS A 173 -15.37 2.01 -17.48
CA LYS A 173 -15.72 2.70 -16.23
C LYS A 173 -15.37 4.18 -16.29
N SER A 174 -16.14 5.00 -15.56
CA SER A 174 -15.81 6.41 -15.42
C SER A 174 -14.46 6.62 -14.72
N ALA A 175 -13.88 7.81 -14.88
CA ALA A 175 -12.65 8.20 -14.17
C ALA A 175 -12.82 8.09 -12.65
N GLN A 176 -13.99 8.47 -12.12
CA GLN A 176 -14.33 8.35 -10.70
C GLN A 176 -14.31 6.89 -10.22
N LEU A 177 -14.92 5.97 -10.95
CA LEU A 177 -14.94 4.55 -10.59
C LEU A 177 -13.54 3.92 -10.68
N ASN A 178 -12.75 4.28 -11.68
CA ASN A 178 -11.36 3.84 -11.78
C ASN A 178 -10.51 4.37 -10.64
N ARG A 179 -10.70 5.65 -10.26
CA ARG A 179 -10.01 6.24 -9.09
C ARG A 179 -10.43 5.55 -7.80
N GLY A 180 -11.71 5.28 -7.59
CA GLY A 180 -12.22 4.54 -6.44
C GLY A 180 -11.66 3.12 -6.37
N ALA A 181 -11.62 2.41 -7.50
CA ALA A 181 -10.99 1.09 -7.60
C ALA A 181 -9.51 1.13 -7.17
N TYR A 182 -8.78 2.13 -7.62
CA TYR A 182 -7.38 2.35 -7.28
C TYR A 182 -7.18 2.61 -5.79
N LEU A 183 -8.01 3.47 -5.19
CA LEU A 183 -7.97 3.76 -3.75
C LEU A 183 -8.30 2.52 -2.92
N VAL A 184 -9.35 1.78 -3.25
CA VAL A 184 -9.82 0.61 -2.47
C VAL A 184 -8.88 -0.59 -2.63
N ARG A 185 -8.40 -0.86 -3.85
CA ARG A 185 -7.64 -2.08 -4.15
C ARG A 185 -6.14 -1.93 -3.98
N ALA A 186 -5.58 -0.77 -4.33
CA ALA A 186 -4.16 -0.51 -4.29
C ALA A 186 -3.74 0.22 -3.01
N LEU A 187 -4.04 1.52 -2.89
CA LEU A 187 -3.57 2.35 -1.79
C LEU A 187 -4.17 1.93 -0.45
N GLY A 188 -5.49 2.00 -0.31
CA GLY A 188 -6.19 1.69 0.94
C GLY A 188 -6.23 0.20 1.29
N HIS A 189 -5.82 -0.68 0.36
CA HIS A 189 -5.71 -2.15 0.51
C HIS A 189 -6.84 -2.80 1.34
N CYS A 190 -8.06 -2.31 1.20
CA CYS A 190 -9.24 -2.74 1.98
C CYS A 190 -9.48 -4.25 1.91
N GLY A 191 -9.12 -4.86 0.77
CA GLY A 191 -9.22 -6.29 0.55
C GLY A 191 -8.36 -7.15 1.49
N GLU A 192 -7.34 -6.61 2.13
CA GLU A 192 -6.49 -7.38 3.04
C GLU A 192 -7.25 -7.87 4.28
N CYS A 193 -8.19 -7.06 4.78
CA CYS A 193 -9.05 -7.41 5.90
C CYS A 193 -10.45 -7.85 5.46
N HIS A 194 -11.02 -7.19 4.42
CA HIS A 194 -12.42 -7.38 4.02
C HIS A 194 -12.64 -8.46 2.96
N THR A 195 -11.61 -9.20 2.55
CA THR A 195 -11.74 -10.34 1.64
C THR A 195 -11.41 -11.63 2.39
N PRO A 196 -12.28 -12.65 2.34
CA PRO A 196 -12.03 -13.91 3.04
C PRO A 196 -10.82 -14.63 2.44
N ARG A 197 -10.14 -15.42 3.25
CA ARG A 197 -8.96 -16.18 2.85
C ARG A 197 -9.23 -17.67 2.86
N ASN A 198 -8.51 -18.39 2.04
CA ASN A 198 -8.50 -19.85 2.06
C ASN A 198 -7.59 -20.38 3.19
N PHE A 199 -7.53 -21.71 3.36
CA PHE A 199 -6.72 -22.36 4.41
C PHE A 199 -5.21 -22.12 4.30
N MET A 200 -4.71 -21.70 3.12
CA MET A 200 -3.31 -21.31 2.89
C MET A 200 -3.07 -19.80 3.09
N GLY A 201 -4.07 -19.05 3.53
CA GLY A 201 -4.00 -17.60 3.70
C GLY A 201 -4.09 -16.80 2.39
N GLY A 202 -4.33 -17.45 1.25
CA GLY A 202 -4.55 -16.78 -0.03
C GLY A 202 -5.92 -16.11 -0.11
N PRO A 203 -6.06 -14.90 -0.68
CA PRO A 203 -7.35 -14.23 -0.81
C PRO A 203 -8.29 -14.98 -1.76
N LYS A 204 -9.57 -15.10 -1.40
CA LYS A 204 -10.61 -15.59 -2.30
C LYS A 204 -11.04 -14.46 -3.22
N THR A 205 -10.42 -14.34 -4.38
CA THR A 205 -10.60 -13.21 -5.30
C THR A 205 -12.01 -13.11 -5.89
N ASP A 206 -12.72 -14.23 -6.02
CA ASP A 206 -14.13 -14.34 -6.37
C ASP A 206 -15.08 -13.79 -5.29
N ARG A 207 -14.55 -13.60 -4.08
CA ARG A 207 -15.26 -13.08 -2.90
C ARG A 207 -14.67 -11.73 -2.45
N PHE A 208 -14.12 -10.95 -3.37
CA PHE A 208 -13.47 -9.69 -3.05
C PHE A 208 -14.41 -8.75 -2.28
N LEU A 209 -13.97 -8.30 -1.10
CA LEU A 209 -14.69 -7.44 -0.16
C LEU A 209 -16.01 -8.05 0.41
N ALA A 210 -16.22 -9.35 0.27
CA ALA A 210 -17.42 -10.03 0.82
C ALA A 210 -17.40 -10.19 2.35
N GLY A 211 -16.42 -9.59 3.02
CA GLY A 211 -16.18 -9.74 4.45
C GLY A 211 -15.34 -10.97 4.76
N ALA A 212 -14.73 -10.98 5.94
CA ALA A 212 -14.01 -12.11 6.48
C ALA A 212 -14.54 -12.37 7.91
N LYS A 213 -15.02 -13.58 8.15
CA LYS A 213 -15.64 -13.94 9.42
C LYS A 213 -14.72 -13.60 10.59
N ASP A 214 -15.28 -12.99 11.62
CA ASP A 214 -14.58 -12.56 12.86
C ASP A 214 -13.39 -11.59 12.66
N VAL A 215 -13.20 -11.06 11.42
CA VAL A 215 -12.13 -10.12 11.08
C VAL A 215 -12.70 -8.79 10.64
N ALA A 216 -13.48 -8.78 9.54
CA ALA A 216 -13.98 -7.52 8.97
C ALA A 216 -15.30 -7.74 8.20
N PRO A 217 -16.22 -6.75 8.23
CA PRO A 217 -17.52 -6.87 7.60
C PRO A 217 -17.45 -6.84 6.06
N ASN A 218 -18.54 -7.27 5.43
CA ASN A 218 -18.77 -7.16 3.99
C ASN A 218 -18.87 -5.69 3.55
N LEU A 219 -18.12 -5.29 2.54
CA LEU A 219 -18.12 -3.96 1.93
C LEU A 219 -18.82 -3.93 0.56
N THR A 220 -19.54 -4.98 0.18
CA THR A 220 -20.35 -4.98 -1.04
C THR A 220 -21.75 -4.40 -0.76
N PRO A 221 -22.55 -4.10 -1.80
CA PRO A 221 -23.91 -3.61 -1.64
C PRO A 221 -24.82 -4.50 -0.79
N THR A 222 -24.49 -5.77 -0.60
CA THR A 222 -25.27 -6.65 0.30
C THR A 222 -25.41 -6.06 1.71
N ARG A 223 -24.30 -5.53 2.27
CA ARG A 223 -24.32 -4.85 3.58
C ARG A 223 -24.50 -3.34 3.45
N LEU A 224 -23.78 -2.72 2.51
CA LEU A 224 -23.74 -1.27 2.41
C LEU A 224 -25.04 -0.64 1.92
N LYS A 225 -26.00 -1.40 1.36
CA LYS A 225 -27.29 -0.88 0.89
C LYS A 225 -28.12 -0.17 1.97
N SER A 226 -27.90 -0.53 3.24
CA SER A 226 -28.59 0.10 4.38
C SER A 226 -27.98 1.42 4.83
N TRP A 227 -26.81 1.79 4.29
CA TRP A 227 -26.09 3.01 4.63
C TRP A 227 -26.30 4.06 3.53
N GLY A 228 -26.63 5.30 3.89
CA GLY A 228 -26.57 6.42 2.96
C GLY A 228 -25.11 6.78 2.60
N ASP A 229 -24.90 7.47 1.46
CA ASP A 229 -23.54 7.92 1.08
C ASP A 229 -22.97 8.95 2.07
N GLY A 230 -23.85 9.77 2.69
CA GLY A 230 -23.47 10.68 3.77
C GLY A 230 -22.96 9.91 5.00
N GLU A 231 -23.70 8.91 5.44
CA GLU A 231 -23.33 8.07 6.58
C GLU A 231 -22.02 7.33 6.36
N LEU A 232 -21.81 6.79 5.14
CA LEU A 232 -20.52 6.17 4.79
C LEU A 232 -19.38 7.17 4.80
N ARG A 233 -19.62 8.38 4.32
CA ARG A 233 -18.64 9.47 4.35
C ARG A 233 -18.28 9.84 5.79
N ASP A 234 -19.31 10.07 6.62
CA ASP A 234 -19.13 10.44 8.02
C ASP A 234 -18.39 9.34 8.78
N PHE A 235 -18.77 8.09 8.60
CA PHE A 235 -18.05 6.95 9.19
C PHE A 235 -16.59 6.89 8.76
N LEU A 236 -16.31 7.00 7.45
CA LEU A 236 -14.94 6.94 6.92
C LEU A 236 -14.08 8.16 7.29
N THR A 237 -14.66 9.23 7.80
CA THR A 237 -13.94 10.43 8.24
C THR A 237 -13.85 10.56 9.75
N THR A 238 -14.91 10.21 10.48
CA THR A 238 -15.01 10.42 11.94
C THR A 238 -14.90 9.12 12.75
N GLY A 239 -15.19 7.98 12.13
CA GLY A 239 -15.30 6.69 12.81
C GLY A 239 -16.61 6.50 13.56
N LEU A 240 -17.60 7.38 13.39
CA LEU A 240 -18.89 7.25 14.06
C LEU A 240 -19.95 6.74 13.08
N THR A 241 -20.72 5.75 13.52
CA THR A 241 -21.94 5.33 12.81
C THR A 241 -23.08 6.33 13.09
N ALA A 242 -24.15 6.27 12.30
CA ALA A 242 -25.35 7.08 12.55
C ALA A 242 -25.96 6.85 13.96
N ASP A 243 -25.79 5.65 14.51
CA ASP A 243 -26.26 5.28 15.85
C ASP A 243 -25.26 5.65 16.96
N GLY A 244 -24.10 6.23 16.62
CA GLY A 244 -23.06 6.63 17.54
C GLY A 244 -22.09 5.53 17.97
N ASP A 245 -22.17 4.35 17.33
CA ASP A 245 -21.22 3.27 17.56
C ASP A 245 -19.85 3.60 16.95
N VAL A 246 -18.79 3.03 17.56
CA VAL A 246 -17.41 3.16 17.09
C VAL A 246 -16.93 1.87 16.42
N PRO A 247 -16.02 1.94 15.45
CA PRO A 247 -15.45 0.76 14.82
C PRO A 247 -14.54 -0.01 15.78
N ALA A 248 -14.21 -1.25 15.43
CA ALA A 248 -13.10 -1.96 16.05
C ALA A 248 -11.80 -1.13 15.95
N LYS A 249 -10.88 -1.35 16.91
CA LYS A 249 -9.63 -0.58 17.02
C LYS A 249 -8.88 -0.48 15.69
N GLU A 250 -8.74 -1.59 14.99
CA GLU A 250 -8.00 -1.69 13.72
C GLU A 250 -8.64 -0.79 12.64
N MET A 251 -9.96 -0.82 12.51
CA MET A 251 -10.66 0.04 11.54
C MET A 251 -10.62 1.52 11.98
N GLY A 252 -10.66 1.79 13.29
CA GLY A 252 -10.46 3.13 13.83
C GLY A 252 -9.09 3.72 13.45
N GLU A 253 -8.04 2.91 13.47
CA GLU A 253 -6.71 3.32 13.03
C GLU A 253 -6.64 3.56 11.52
N VAL A 254 -7.31 2.74 10.71
CA VAL A 254 -7.43 2.96 9.26
C VAL A 254 -8.15 4.29 8.99
N ILE A 255 -9.23 4.57 9.72
CA ILE A 255 -9.94 5.85 9.58
C ILE A 255 -9.00 7.01 9.94
N ALA A 256 -8.38 6.98 11.11
CA ALA A 256 -7.54 8.07 11.59
C ALA A 256 -6.32 8.34 10.69
N ASN A 257 -5.67 7.30 10.18
CA ASN A 257 -4.41 7.42 9.45
C ASN A 257 -4.59 7.42 7.91
N THR A 258 -5.78 7.06 7.40
CA THR A 258 -6.00 6.86 5.96
C THR A 258 -7.25 7.58 5.47
N THR A 259 -8.45 7.06 5.76
CA THR A 259 -9.66 7.54 5.09
C THR A 259 -10.06 8.95 5.48
N SER A 260 -9.82 9.38 6.73
CA SER A 260 -10.04 10.77 7.18
C SER A 260 -9.06 11.77 6.54
N GLN A 261 -7.96 11.29 5.95
CA GLN A 261 -6.93 12.11 5.31
C GLN A 261 -7.16 12.27 3.80
N LEU A 262 -8.17 11.59 3.24
CA LEU A 262 -8.50 11.68 1.82
C LEU A 262 -9.22 12.98 1.48
N SER A 263 -9.01 13.46 0.26
CA SER A 263 -9.82 14.56 -0.27
C SER A 263 -11.29 14.15 -0.39
N PRO A 264 -12.22 15.11 -0.35
CA PRO A 264 -13.65 14.82 -0.55
C PRO A 264 -13.94 14.09 -1.88
N GLU A 265 -13.18 14.40 -2.93
CA GLU A 265 -13.28 13.78 -4.26
C GLU A 265 -12.84 12.31 -4.21
N ASP A 266 -11.71 12.01 -3.58
CA ASP A 266 -11.18 10.66 -3.45
C ASP A 266 -12.07 9.79 -2.55
N LEU A 267 -12.57 10.35 -1.46
CA LEU A 267 -13.51 9.67 -0.59
C LEU A 267 -14.85 9.38 -1.34
N GLY A 268 -15.34 10.33 -2.12
CA GLY A 268 -16.50 10.14 -3.00
C GLY A 268 -16.25 9.06 -4.06
N ALA A 269 -15.06 9.01 -4.64
CA ALA A 269 -14.69 7.99 -5.62
C ALA A 269 -14.64 6.59 -4.98
N MET A 270 -14.09 6.49 -3.76
CA MET A 270 -14.07 5.24 -2.98
C MET A 270 -15.49 4.73 -2.72
N ILE A 271 -16.39 5.59 -2.23
CA ILE A 271 -17.80 5.23 -1.96
C ILE A 271 -18.49 4.79 -3.25
N ALA A 272 -18.34 5.55 -4.34
CA ALA A 272 -18.91 5.20 -5.64
C ALA A 272 -18.43 3.83 -6.15
N TYR A 273 -17.16 3.52 -5.97
CA TYR A 273 -16.62 2.21 -6.34
C TYR A 273 -17.22 1.08 -5.48
N LEU A 274 -17.29 1.24 -4.16
CA LEU A 274 -17.91 0.25 -3.27
C LEU A 274 -19.37 -0.03 -3.64
N ARG A 275 -20.12 1.01 -4.02
CA ARG A 275 -21.51 0.88 -4.50
C ARG A 275 -21.62 0.16 -5.84
N SER A 276 -20.61 0.26 -6.69
CA SER A 276 -20.60 -0.37 -8.02
C SER A 276 -20.25 -1.85 -8.00
N LEU A 277 -19.81 -2.39 -6.86
CA LEU A 277 -19.46 -3.80 -6.74
C LEU A 277 -20.70 -4.71 -6.84
N PRO A 278 -20.55 -5.94 -7.33
CA PRO A 278 -21.64 -6.92 -7.26
C PRO A 278 -21.96 -7.24 -5.79
N PRO A 279 -23.24 -7.42 -5.45
CA PRO A 279 -23.63 -7.85 -4.12
C PRO A 279 -23.16 -9.30 -3.91
N LEU A 280 -22.31 -9.51 -2.90
CA LEU A 280 -21.82 -10.84 -2.53
C LEU A 280 -22.37 -11.25 -1.17
N PRO A 281 -22.72 -12.53 -0.96
CA PRO A 281 -23.18 -13.00 0.34
C PRO A 281 -22.06 -12.86 1.38
N GLU A 282 -22.44 -12.73 2.65
CA GLU A 282 -21.49 -12.74 3.78
C GLU A 282 -20.68 -14.05 3.83
N ASP A 283 -19.41 -13.98 4.24
CA ASP A 283 -18.61 -15.18 4.42
C ASP A 283 -19.09 -15.94 5.66
N GLY A 284 -19.39 -17.24 5.50
CA GLY A 284 -19.81 -18.12 6.59
C GLY A 284 -21.31 -18.08 6.92
N LYS A 285 -22.14 -17.54 6.01
CA LYS A 285 -23.61 -17.72 6.04
C LYS A 285 -24.06 -18.67 4.94
#